data_6104785401182bf8c3474928c5099466
#
_entry.id   6104785401182bf8c3474928c5099466
#
_cell.length_a   1.000
_cell.length_b   1.000
_cell.length_c   1.000
_cell.angle_alpha   90.00
_cell.angle_beta   90.00
_cell.angle_gamma   90.00
#
_symmetry.space_group_name_H-M   'P 1'
#
loop_
_entity.id
_entity.type
_entity.pdbx_description
1 polymer ?
#
loop_
_entity_poly.entity_id
_entity_poly.type
_entity_poly.pdbx_seq_one_letter_code
_entity_poly.pdbx_strand_id
1 'polypeptide(L)'
;MAAMALVGNGCTGNAKHAESVSGGTTDSLYLLVGSYARAQEEGIRVYVFNQETGKGTFRSGLSGISNPSFLTPSADGSRVYAVGEDEGISSTANALSFDREKGMLSFINSQPTHGGAPCNITLSPKEDYVLTTNY
;
A
#
# COMPACT_ATOMS: atom_id res chain seq x y z
N MET A 1 -6.03 -14.99 -1.53
CA MET A 1 -6.51 -13.69 -2.04
C MET A 1 -5.36 -12.72 -2.08
N ALA A 2 -5.37 -11.76 -3.00
CA ALA A 2 -4.39 -10.67 -3.01
C ALA A 2 -5.14 -9.37 -2.82
N ALA A 3 -4.67 -8.49 -1.96
CA ALA A 3 -5.21 -7.15 -1.81
C ALA A 3 -4.45 -6.19 -2.72
N MET A 4 -5.18 -5.27 -3.33
CA MET A 4 -4.63 -4.25 -4.21
C MET A 4 -4.97 -2.86 -3.67
N ALA A 5 -3.98 -1.97 -3.64
CA ALA A 5 -4.18 -0.58 -3.29
C ALA A 5 -3.57 0.34 -4.37
N LEU A 6 -4.30 1.38 -4.74
CA LEU A 6 -3.83 2.41 -5.67
C LEU A 6 -3.37 3.64 -4.88
N VAL A 7 -2.18 4.12 -5.18
CA VAL A 7 -1.61 5.34 -4.59
C VAL A 7 -1.42 6.36 -5.71
N GLY A 8 -2.26 7.37 -5.70
CA GLY A 8 -2.23 8.49 -6.65
C GLY A 8 -2.09 9.84 -5.95
N ASN A 9 -1.80 10.92 -6.69
CA ASN A 9 -1.86 12.27 -6.12
C ASN A 9 -3.32 12.70 -6.00
N GLY A 10 -3.78 12.99 -4.79
CA GLY A 10 -5.05 13.64 -4.55
C GLY A 10 -4.98 15.12 -4.97
N CYS A 11 -5.31 15.44 -6.22
CA CYS A 11 -5.59 16.82 -6.61
C CYS A 11 -7.06 17.14 -6.37
N THR A 12 -7.37 17.84 -5.30
CA THR A 12 -8.60 18.61 -5.18
C THR A 12 -8.40 19.94 -5.93
N GLY A 13 -8.93 20.06 -7.12
CA GLY A 13 -8.81 21.29 -7.91
C GLY A 13 -9.76 21.32 -9.09
N ASN A 14 -10.66 22.29 -9.05
CA ASN A 14 -11.69 22.68 -10.00
C ASN A 14 -11.27 22.62 -11.48
N ALA A 15 -12.13 22.05 -12.29
CA ALA A 15 -12.01 22.03 -13.73
C ALA A 15 -12.07 23.46 -14.34
N LYS A 16 -11.00 23.86 -15.03
CA LYS A 16 -11.03 24.80 -16.16
C LYS A 16 -10.06 24.31 -17.22
N HIS A 17 -10.58 24.20 -18.44
CA HIS A 17 -9.82 23.95 -19.66
C HIS A 17 -8.57 24.84 -19.74
N ALA A 18 -7.42 24.24 -20.00
CA ALA A 18 -6.29 24.92 -20.64
C ALA A 18 -5.40 23.86 -21.33
N GLU A 19 -4.95 24.28 -22.50
CA GLU A 19 -4.24 23.56 -23.53
C GLU A 19 -2.89 22.95 -23.11
N SER A 20 -2.49 21.95 -23.90
CA SER A 20 -1.23 21.21 -23.89
C SER A 20 0.02 22.05 -23.68
N VAL A 21 0.80 21.76 -22.66
CA VAL A 21 2.24 22.03 -22.61
C VAL A 21 2.95 20.71 -22.28
N SER A 22 3.72 20.24 -23.22
CA SER A 22 4.62 19.10 -23.10
C SER A 22 5.71 19.40 -22.06
N GLY A 23 5.90 18.50 -21.08
CA GLY A 23 7.02 18.54 -20.16
C GLY A 23 6.62 18.58 -18.68
N GLY A 24 5.75 17.70 -18.24
CA GLY A 24 5.42 17.51 -16.83
C GLY A 24 5.68 16.06 -16.42
N THR A 25 6.26 15.86 -15.27
CA THR A 25 6.31 14.58 -14.57
C THR A 25 4.92 13.95 -14.63
N THR A 26 4.80 12.88 -15.39
CA THR A 26 3.59 12.05 -15.39
C THR A 26 3.35 11.65 -13.94
N ASP A 27 2.20 12.05 -13.38
CA ASP A 27 1.73 11.59 -12.09
C ASP A 27 1.60 10.07 -12.14
N SER A 28 2.68 9.37 -11.78
CA SER A 28 2.72 7.93 -11.85
C SER A 28 1.76 7.37 -10.80
N LEU A 29 0.76 6.64 -11.25
CA LEU A 29 -0.08 5.86 -10.37
C LEU A 29 0.67 4.58 -10.01
N TYR A 30 0.76 4.30 -8.72
CA TYR A 30 1.34 3.06 -8.23
C TYR A 30 0.25 2.08 -7.81
N LEU A 31 0.43 0.84 -8.24
CA LEU A 31 -0.38 -0.30 -7.81
C LEU A 31 0.45 -1.13 -6.81
N LEU A 32 -0.03 -1.23 -5.59
CA LEU A 32 0.56 -2.07 -4.55
C LEU A 32 -0.25 -3.36 -4.44
N VAL A 33 0.43 -4.49 -4.45
CA VAL A 33 -0.17 -5.82 -4.39
C VAL A 33 0.39 -6.57 -3.20
N GLY A 34 -0.46 -6.87 -2.22
CA GLY A 34 -0.15 -7.76 -1.10
C GLY A 34 -0.52 -9.21 -1.44
N SER A 35 0.13 -10.17 -0.81
CA SER A 35 -0.08 -11.58 -1.07
C SER A 35 0.15 -12.44 0.17
N TYR A 36 -0.32 -13.68 0.13
CA TYR A 36 0.14 -14.71 1.07
C TYR A 36 1.54 -15.13 0.66
N ALA A 37 2.52 -14.79 1.48
CA ALA A 37 3.93 -15.06 1.24
C ALA A 37 4.65 -15.20 2.58
N ARG A 38 5.71 -16.01 2.61
CA ARG A 38 6.57 -16.08 3.79
C ARG A 38 7.36 -14.78 3.95
N ALA A 39 7.77 -14.46 5.18
CA ALA A 39 8.50 -13.23 5.47
C ALA A 39 9.78 -13.04 4.65
N GLN A 40 10.41 -14.12 4.18
CA GLN A 40 11.61 -14.07 3.34
C GLN A 40 11.32 -13.74 1.86
N GLU A 41 10.07 -13.80 1.46
CA GLU A 41 9.62 -13.53 0.09
C GLU A 41 9.12 -12.08 -0.05
N GLU A 42 9.10 -11.57 -1.27
CA GLU A 42 8.51 -10.25 -1.56
C GLU A 42 6.98 -10.34 -1.51
N GLY A 43 6.42 -10.27 -0.31
CA GLY A 43 4.98 -10.37 -0.06
C GLY A 43 4.19 -9.15 -0.51
N ILE A 44 4.84 -7.97 -0.59
CA ILE A 44 4.24 -6.75 -1.15
C ILE A 44 5.04 -6.34 -2.38
N ARG A 45 4.34 -6.14 -3.50
CA ARG A 45 4.95 -5.71 -4.77
C ARG A 45 4.38 -4.38 -5.22
N VAL A 46 5.25 -3.53 -5.74
CA VAL A 46 4.93 -2.21 -6.29
C VAL A 46 5.06 -2.23 -7.80
N TYR A 47 4.05 -1.73 -8.48
CA TYR A 47 4.03 -1.58 -9.94
C TYR A 47 3.73 -0.13 -10.31
N VAL A 48 4.36 0.37 -11.37
CA VAL A 48 3.87 1.57 -12.06
C VAL A 48 2.69 1.14 -12.92
N PHE A 49 1.54 1.73 -12.70
CA PHE A 49 0.29 1.35 -13.33
C PHE A 49 -0.14 2.39 -14.36
N ASN A 50 -0.39 1.92 -15.58
CA ASN A 50 -0.94 2.73 -16.66
C ASN A 50 -2.46 2.55 -16.70
N GLN A 51 -3.19 3.61 -16.40
CA GLN A 51 -4.67 3.57 -16.31
C GLN A 51 -5.36 3.42 -17.67
N GLU A 52 -4.71 3.84 -18.76
CA GLU A 52 -5.29 3.76 -20.10
C GLU A 52 -5.21 2.34 -20.65
N THR A 53 -4.10 1.65 -20.41
CA THR A 53 -3.86 0.32 -20.95
C THR A 53 -4.13 -0.81 -19.95
N GLY A 54 -4.30 -0.49 -18.66
CA GLY A 54 -4.43 -1.45 -17.57
C GLY A 54 -3.14 -2.22 -17.27
N LYS A 55 -2.00 -1.82 -17.81
CA LYS A 55 -0.72 -2.52 -17.62
C LYS A 55 0.01 -2.04 -16.39
N GLY A 56 0.52 -2.99 -15.58
CA GLY A 56 1.43 -2.78 -14.48
C GLY A 56 2.85 -3.15 -14.87
N THR A 57 3.82 -2.26 -14.62
CA THR A 57 5.24 -2.55 -14.76
C THR A 57 5.86 -2.67 -13.39
N PHE A 58 6.48 -3.82 -13.08
CA PHE A 58 7.12 -4.08 -11.78
C PHE A 58 8.17 -3.02 -11.48
N ARG A 59 8.14 -2.51 -10.25
CA ARG A 59 9.07 -1.48 -9.78
C ARG A 59 9.93 -1.97 -8.63
N SER A 60 9.33 -2.52 -7.58
CA SER A 60 10.04 -3.01 -6.39
C SER A 60 9.21 -4.03 -5.63
N GLY A 61 9.86 -4.78 -4.74
CA GLY A 61 9.22 -5.67 -3.78
C GLY A 61 9.70 -5.39 -2.36
N LEU A 62 8.86 -5.72 -1.38
CA LEU A 62 9.19 -5.68 0.04
C LEU A 62 9.01 -7.07 0.65
N SER A 63 10.04 -7.54 1.33
CA SER A 63 10.03 -8.72 2.21
C SER A 63 10.03 -8.31 3.69
N GLY A 64 9.96 -9.25 4.59
CA GLY A 64 10.03 -9.02 6.03
C GLY A 64 8.70 -9.09 6.76
N ILE A 65 7.57 -9.20 6.04
CA ILE A 65 6.23 -9.36 6.60
C ILE A 65 5.67 -10.71 6.12
N SER A 66 5.22 -11.54 7.08
CA SER A 66 4.54 -12.80 6.76
C SER A 66 3.09 -12.51 6.36
N ASN A 67 2.66 -13.11 5.26
CA ASN A 67 1.29 -13.01 4.75
C ASN A 67 0.71 -11.58 4.73
N PRO A 68 1.35 -10.60 4.06
CA PRO A 68 0.80 -9.25 3.94
C PRO A 68 -0.37 -9.23 2.95
N SER A 69 -1.45 -9.91 3.30
CA SER A 69 -2.59 -10.21 2.42
C SER A 69 -3.48 -9.01 2.15
N PHE A 70 -3.51 -8.03 3.06
CA PHE A 70 -4.31 -6.81 2.92
C PHE A 70 -3.50 -5.58 3.32
N LEU A 71 -3.69 -4.48 2.58
CA LEU A 71 -2.99 -3.23 2.80
C LEU A 71 -3.85 -2.00 2.45
N THR A 72 -3.57 -0.88 3.12
CA THR A 72 -4.21 0.41 2.88
C THR A 72 -3.19 1.54 2.87
N PRO A 73 -3.22 2.46 1.90
CA PRO A 73 -2.39 3.66 1.91
C PRO A 73 -3.00 4.76 2.78
N SER A 74 -2.15 5.69 3.26
CA SER A 74 -2.58 6.98 3.78
C SER A 74 -3.13 7.88 2.65
N ALA A 75 -3.93 8.87 3.01
CA ALA A 75 -4.53 9.78 2.04
C ALA A 75 -3.50 10.57 1.23
N ASP A 76 -2.36 10.93 1.84
CA ASP A 76 -1.24 11.59 1.18
C ASP A 76 -0.34 10.62 0.37
N GLY A 77 -0.55 9.32 0.50
CA GLY A 77 0.22 8.28 -0.15
C GLY A 77 1.65 8.14 0.34
N SER A 78 2.04 8.78 1.44
CA SER A 78 3.40 8.68 2.01
C SER A 78 3.59 7.44 2.88
N ARG A 79 2.50 6.82 3.32
CA ARG A 79 2.51 5.63 4.17
C ARG A 79 1.61 4.53 3.61
N VAL A 80 1.95 3.31 3.96
CA VAL A 80 1.15 2.12 3.67
C VAL A 80 1.10 1.28 4.94
N TYR A 81 -0.08 0.79 5.28
CA TYR A 81 -0.29 -0.12 6.39
C TYR A 81 -0.67 -1.47 5.84
N ALA A 82 -0.08 -2.54 6.38
CA ALA A 82 -0.30 -3.90 5.94
C ALA A 82 -0.52 -4.84 7.12
N VAL A 83 -1.44 -5.78 6.99
CA VAL A 83 -1.53 -6.88 7.95
C VAL A 83 -0.36 -7.83 7.79
N GLY A 84 0.01 -8.53 8.88
CA GLY A 84 0.71 -9.81 8.83
C GLY A 84 -0.31 -10.85 9.26
N GLU A 85 -0.96 -11.50 8.30
CA GLU A 85 -2.09 -12.41 8.51
C GLU A 85 -1.62 -13.79 8.95
N ASP A 86 -1.04 -13.84 10.15
CA ASP A 86 -0.64 -15.08 10.78
C ASP A 86 -1.67 -15.53 11.82
N GLU A 87 -1.50 -16.70 12.36
CA GLU A 87 -2.38 -17.24 13.42
C GLU A 87 -1.93 -16.75 14.81
N GLY A 88 -2.91 -16.47 15.68
CA GLY A 88 -2.68 -16.18 17.09
C GLY A 88 -1.87 -14.91 17.32
N ILE A 89 -0.96 -14.96 18.30
CA ILE A 89 -0.22 -13.80 18.79
C ILE A 89 0.87 -13.30 17.85
N SER A 90 1.21 -14.02 16.79
CA SER A 90 2.18 -13.61 15.78
C SER A 90 1.61 -12.65 14.74
N SER A 91 0.30 -12.45 14.77
CA SER A 91 -0.41 -11.54 13.86
C SER A 91 -0.07 -10.06 14.12
N THR A 92 0.16 -9.32 13.06
CA THR A 92 0.70 -7.95 13.16
C THR A 92 -0.04 -6.96 12.27
N ALA A 93 0.01 -5.69 12.70
CA ALA A 93 -0.25 -4.50 11.90
C ALA A 93 1.08 -3.80 11.64
N ASN A 94 1.44 -3.61 10.39
CA ASN A 94 2.74 -3.10 9.97
C ASN A 94 2.59 -1.74 9.32
N ALA A 95 3.45 -0.78 9.70
CA ALA A 95 3.54 0.53 9.08
C ALA A 95 4.77 0.61 8.18
N LEU A 96 4.58 1.14 6.99
CA LEU A 96 5.58 1.29 5.94
C LEU A 96 5.61 2.74 5.46
N SER A 97 6.77 3.26 5.08
CA SER A 97 6.89 4.49 4.31
C SER A 97 6.94 4.17 2.81
N PHE A 98 6.38 5.05 1.99
CA PHE A 98 6.42 4.93 0.54
C PHE A 98 7.16 6.12 -0.09
N ASP A 99 8.31 5.85 -0.68
CA ASP A 99 9.08 6.80 -1.48
C ASP A 99 8.50 6.81 -2.91
N ARG A 100 7.74 7.84 -3.24
CA ARG A 100 7.06 7.96 -4.54
C ARG A 100 8.02 8.21 -5.70
N GLU A 101 9.16 8.86 -5.46
CA GLU A 101 10.15 9.11 -6.51
C GLU A 101 10.83 7.81 -6.95
N LYS A 102 11.10 6.95 -5.99
CA LYS A 102 11.73 5.65 -6.23
C LYS A 102 10.73 4.53 -6.50
N GLY A 103 9.45 4.70 -6.08
CA GLY A 103 8.45 3.64 -6.08
C GLY A 103 8.83 2.50 -5.14
N MET A 104 9.31 2.83 -3.93
CA MET A 104 9.84 1.86 -2.97
C MET A 104 9.16 1.98 -1.61
N LEU A 105 8.89 0.83 -1.01
CA LEU A 105 8.43 0.72 0.38
C LEU A 105 9.63 0.48 1.32
N SER A 106 9.54 1.06 2.52
CA SER A 106 10.47 0.79 3.62
C SER A 106 9.71 0.54 4.91
N PHE A 107 10.17 -0.43 5.69
CA PHE A 107 9.56 -0.80 6.97
C PHE A 107 9.79 0.31 8.02
N ILE A 108 8.74 0.67 8.76
CA ILE A 108 8.80 1.61 9.88
C ILE A 108 8.75 0.85 11.20
N ASN A 109 7.63 0.19 11.47
CA ASN A 109 7.41 -0.59 12.68
C ASN A 109 6.29 -1.61 12.51
N SER A 110 6.11 -2.43 13.52
CA SER A 110 5.07 -3.44 13.63
C SER A 110 4.48 -3.43 15.04
N GLN A 111 3.17 -3.66 15.14
CA GLN A 111 2.45 -3.83 16.39
C GLN A 111 1.63 -5.13 16.34
N PRO A 112 1.48 -5.84 17.47
CA PRO A 112 0.60 -7.01 17.53
C PRO A 112 -0.87 -6.58 17.39
N THR A 113 -1.67 -7.37 16.68
CA THR A 113 -3.12 -7.13 16.56
C THR A 113 -3.91 -7.67 17.75
N HIS A 114 -3.27 -8.42 18.64
CA HIS A 114 -3.88 -9.10 19.79
C HIS A 114 -5.01 -10.08 19.43
N GLY A 115 -5.08 -10.50 18.18
CA GLY A 115 -5.99 -11.53 17.66
C GLY A 115 -5.37 -12.23 16.45
N GLY A 116 -5.89 -13.37 16.07
CA GLY A 116 -5.37 -14.14 14.93
C GLY A 116 -5.97 -13.71 13.60
N ALA A 117 -5.27 -14.04 12.52
CA ALA A 117 -5.73 -13.88 11.13
C ALA A 117 -6.35 -12.51 10.81
N PRO A 118 -5.61 -11.39 10.97
CA PRO A 118 -6.11 -10.06 10.59
C PRO A 118 -6.28 -10.00 9.06
N CYS A 119 -7.51 -9.97 8.60
CA CYS A 119 -7.85 -10.01 7.18
C CYS A 119 -8.17 -8.63 6.57
N ASN A 120 -8.20 -7.59 7.40
CA ASN A 120 -8.41 -6.20 6.95
C ASN A 120 -7.64 -5.22 7.84
N ILE A 121 -7.16 -4.15 7.22
CA ILE A 121 -6.55 -3.00 7.89
C ILE A 121 -7.05 -1.72 7.23
N THR A 122 -7.44 -0.74 8.03
CA THR A 122 -7.92 0.54 7.54
C THR A 122 -7.51 1.68 8.48
N LEU A 123 -7.68 2.91 8.02
CA LEU A 123 -7.41 4.11 8.79
C LEU A 123 -8.72 4.77 9.23
N SER A 124 -8.69 5.41 10.41
CA SER A 124 -9.76 6.33 10.79
C SER A 124 -9.82 7.53 9.82
N PRO A 125 -10.96 8.25 9.72
CA PRO A 125 -11.09 9.37 8.76
C PRO A 125 -10.06 10.49 8.92
N LYS A 126 -9.50 10.66 10.12
CA LYS A 126 -8.42 11.63 10.40
C LYS A 126 -7.02 10.99 10.38
N GLU A 127 -6.96 9.69 10.11
CA GLU A 127 -5.72 8.88 10.15
C GLU A 127 -5.00 8.87 11.49
N ASP A 128 -5.73 9.17 12.59
CA ASP A 128 -5.19 9.13 13.96
C ASP A 128 -5.05 7.69 14.48
N TYR A 129 -5.80 6.75 13.89
CA TYR A 129 -5.85 5.35 14.31
C TYR A 129 -5.75 4.41 13.11
N VAL A 130 -5.07 3.30 13.34
CA VAL A 130 -5.09 2.12 12.47
C VAL A 130 -6.03 1.09 13.10
N LEU A 131 -6.94 0.55 12.31
CA LEU A 131 -7.95 -0.41 12.73
C LEU A 131 -7.73 -1.73 11.98
N THR A 132 -7.71 -2.83 12.70
CA THR A 132 -7.64 -4.18 12.11
C THR A 132 -8.87 -4.99 12.48
N THR A 133 -9.30 -5.86 11.59
CA THR A 133 -10.31 -6.89 11.89
C THR A 133 -9.67 -8.26 11.82
N ASN A 134 -9.89 -9.04 12.84
CA ASN A 134 -9.36 -10.38 13.01
C ASN A 134 -10.50 -11.41 12.94
N TYR A 135 -10.19 -12.62 12.54
CA TYR A 135 -11.11 -13.77 12.64
C TYR A 135 -11.23 -14.28 14.07
#